data_d7e02772d48a17a112e7704872bc5484
#
_entry.id   d7e02772d48a17a112e7704872bc5484
#
_cell.length_a   1.000
_cell.length_b   1.000
_cell.length_c   1.000
_cell.angle_alpha   90.00
_cell.angle_beta   90.00
_cell.angle_gamma   90.00
#
_symmetry.space_group_name_H-M   'P 1'
#
loop_
_entity.id
_entity.type
_entity.pdbx_description
1 polymer ?
#
loop_
_entity_poly.entity_id
_entity_poly.type
_entity_poly.pdbx_seq_one_letter_code
_entity_poly.pdbx_strand_id
1 'polypeptide(L)'
;EMFYGKMLGVCMRYTRDLDHGKELVQEGFIKLFGNLHKYKHDGSFEGWVRRIFTNNAIDSFRRKKHQDFVPDDDYQVLNLADDKDEHEFLDPEEETIQPKHVIEAMQQLSPAYQMVFNLYVMENYSHQEIADELGISVGTSKSNLAKARMNMKKILSKQFADRL
;
A
#
# COMPACT_ATOMS: atom_id res chain seq x y z
N GLU A 1 4.03 20.05 -13.06
CA GLU A 1 4.77 19.92 -11.75
C GLU A 1 3.84 19.67 -10.55
N MET A 2 2.64 20.26 -10.51
CA MET A 2 1.75 20.22 -9.34
C MET A 2 1.35 18.80 -8.87
N PHE A 3 1.15 17.84 -9.75
CA PHE A 3 0.77 16.47 -9.40
C PHE A 3 1.93 15.48 -9.28
N TYR A 4 3.10 15.79 -9.83
CA TYR A 4 4.22 14.86 -9.86
C TYR A 4 4.66 14.42 -8.44
N GLY A 5 4.93 15.37 -7.56
CA GLY A 5 5.38 15.08 -6.20
C GLY A 5 4.35 14.27 -5.40
N LYS A 6 3.05 14.63 -5.54
CA LYS A 6 1.96 13.88 -4.90
C LYS A 6 1.85 12.45 -5.42
N MET A 7 1.93 12.27 -6.73
CA MET A 7 1.83 10.94 -7.35
C MET A 7 3.08 10.10 -7.11
N LEU A 8 4.26 10.72 -7.03
CA LEU A 8 5.46 10.04 -6.57
C LEU A 8 5.30 9.52 -5.14
N GLY A 9 4.76 10.33 -4.23
CA GLY A 9 4.44 9.90 -2.87
C GLY A 9 3.45 8.73 -2.83
N VAL A 10 2.46 8.71 -3.74
CA VAL A 10 1.55 7.56 -3.89
C VAL A 10 2.31 6.32 -4.37
N CYS A 11 3.12 6.44 -5.42
CA CYS A 11 3.86 5.31 -6.00
C CYS A 11 4.91 4.74 -5.04
N MET A 12 5.60 5.60 -4.28
CA MET A 12 6.62 5.18 -3.30
C MET A 12 6.07 4.25 -2.21
N ARG A 13 4.77 4.29 -1.93
CA ARG A 13 4.12 3.37 -0.99
C ARG A 13 3.95 1.95 -1.54
N TYR A 14 4.07 1.77 -2.86
CA TYR A 14 3.92 0.48 -3.56
C TYR A 14 5.24 -0.10 -4.05
N THR A 15 6.35 0.65 -3.89
CA THR A 15 7.67 0.26 -4.38
C THR A 15 8.68 0.21 -3.23
N ARG A 16 9.81 -0.46 -3.45
CA ARG A 16 10.88 -0.57 -2.44
C ARG A 16 11.95 0.51 -2.55
N ASP A 17 12.04 1.13 -3.72
CA ASP A 17 13.08 2.10 -4.02
C ASP A 17 12.55 3.23 -4.92
N LEU A 18 13.34 4.29 -5.00
CA LEU A 18 12.99 5.50 -5.74
C LEU A 18 12.91 5.27 -7.25
N ASP A 19 13.73 4.39 -7.81
CA ASP A 19 13.80 4.19 -9.26
C ASP A 19 12.54 3.48 -9.76
N HIS A 20 12.12 2.40 -9.09
CA HIS A 20 10.82 1.77 -9.35
C HIS A 20 9.65 2.74 -9.08
N GLY A 21 9.75 3.60 -8.06
CA GLY A 21 8.76 4.64 -7.81
C GLY A 21 8.60 5.59 -8.98
N LYS A 22 9.72 6.05 -9.57
CA LYS A 22 9.72 6.92 -10.74
C LYS A 22 9.19 6.24 -11.99
N GLU A 23 9.56 4.97 -12.23
CA GLU A 23 9.01 4.17 -13.34
C GLU A 23 7.48 4.06 -13.23
N LEU A 24 6.99 3.74 -12.05
CA LEU A 24 5.55 3.63 -11.81
C LEU A 24 4.82 4.96 -12.01
N VAL A 25 5.45 6.07 -11.65
CA VAL A 25 4.94 7.42 -11.92
C VAL A 25 4.88 7.71 -13.42
N GLN A 26 5.92 7.38 -14.18
CA GLN A 26 5.94 7.59 -15.63
C GLN A 26 4.84 6.78 -16.32
N GLU A 27 4.70 5.49 -16.00
CA GLU A 27 3.61 4.66 -16.52
C GLU A 27 2.24 5.25 -16.14
N GLY A 28 2.09 5.72 -14.89
CA GLY A 28 0.87 6.36 -14.42
C GLY A 28 0.50 7.61 -15.21
N PHE A 29 1.45 8.47 -15.54
CA PHE A 29 1.21 9.65 -16.37
C PHE A 29 0.86 9.29 -17.83
N ILE A 30 1.50 8.28 -18.41
CA ILE A 30 1.15 7.78 -19.75
C ILE A 30 -0.32 7.32 -19.75
N LYS A 31 -0.73 6.52 -18.76
CA LYS A 31 -2.12 6.09 -18.60
C LYS A 31 -3.07 7.27 -18.36
N LEU A 32 -2.67 8.24 -17.54
CA LEU A 32 -3.45 9.44 -17.25
C LEU A 32 -3.75 10.22 -18.54
N PHE A 33 -2.73 10.55 -19.31
CA PHE A 33 -2.91 11.32 -20.54
C PHE A 33 -3.73 10.55 -21.61
N GLY A 34 -3.52 9.24 -21.73
CA GLY A 34 -4.33 8.40 -22.62
C GLY A 34 -5.80 8.27 -22.22
N ASN A 35 -6.12 8.52 -20.94
CA ASN A 35 -7.49 8.42 -20.42
C ASN A 35 -8.12 9.76 -20.04
N LEU A 36 -7.45 10.89 -20.27
CA LEU A 36 -7.93 12.21 -19.83
C LEU A 36 -9.34 12.54 -20.36
N HIS A 37 -9.65 12.10 -21.58
CA HIS A 37 -10.96 12.25 -22.20
C HIS A 37 -12.10 11.50 -21.49
N LYS A 38 -11.76 10.53 -20.59
CA LYS A 38 -12.74 9.76 -19.81
C LYS A 38 -13.13 10.42 -18.49
N TYR A 39 -12.47 11.51 -18.12
CA TYR A 39 -12.82 12.23 -16.91
C TYR A 39 -14.16 12.97 -17.07
N LYS A 40 -15.17 12.51 -16.32
CA LYS A 40 -16.55 13.01 -16.43
C LYS A 40 -16.89 14.18 -15.51
N HIS A 41 -15.91 14.71 -14.77
CA HIS A 41 -16.10 15.72 -13.74
C HIS A 41 -16.97 15.27 -12.55
N ASP A 42 -17.18 13.97 -12.37
CA ASP A 42 -17.84 13.38 -11.23
C ASP A 42 -16.82 13.19 -10.09
N GLY A 43 -16.80 14.11 -9.14
CA GLY A 43 -15.85 14.11 -8.04
C GLY A 43 -14.56 14.90 -8.30
N SER A 44 -13.56 14.75 -7.42
CA SER A 44 -12.32 15.52 -7.54
C SER A 44 -11.40 14.95 -8.62
N PHE A 45 -10.81 15.82 -9.42
CA PHE A 45 -9.81 15.43 -10.42
C PHE A 45 -8.61 14.73 -9.77
N GLU A 46 -8.15 15.21 -8.62
CA GLU A 46 -7.05 14.60 -7.88
C GLU A 46 -7.38 13.15 -7.45
N GLY A 47 -8.59 12.90 -6.97
CA GLY A 47 -9.05 11.55 -6.61
C GLY A 47 -9.11 10.62 -7.82
N TRP A 48 -9.57 11.12 -8.97
CA TRP A 48 -9.58 10.36 -10.21
C TRP A 48 -8.17 10.04 -10.71
N VAL A 49 -7.26 11.01 -10.67
CA VAL A 49 -5.83 10.80 -10.98
C VAL A 49 -5.23 9.76 -10.05
N ARG A 50 -5.39 9.92 -8.73
CA ARG A 50 -4.88 8.98 -7.72
C ARG A 50 -5.32 7.55 -8.00
N ARG A 51 -6.59 7.34 -8.37
CA ARG A 51 -7.13 6.02 -8.73
C ARG A 51 -6.41 5.40 -9.93
N ILE A 52 -6.03 6.20 -10.95
CA ILE A 52 -5.25 5.72 -12.09
C ILE A 52 -3.89 5.19 -11.62
N PHE A 53 -3.21 5.92 -10.73
CA PHE A 53 -1.90 5.53 -10.21
C PHE A 53 -1.99 4.30 -9.30
N THR A 54 -3.01 4.21 -8.45
CA THR A 54 -3.28 3.03 -7.61
C THR A 54 -3.54 1.80 -8.48
N ASN A 55 -4.38 1.91 -9.50
CA ASN A 55 -4.64 0.81 -10.44
C ASN A 55 -3.36 0.42 -11.20
N ASN A 56 -2.52 1.38 -11.57
CA ASN A 56 -1.22 1.07 -12.20
C ASN A 56 -0.30 0.28 -11.25
N ALA A 57 -0.30 0.61 -9.96
CA ALA A 57 0.46 -0.14 -8.96
C ALA A 57 -0.07 -1.58 -8.78
N ILE A 58 -1.39 -1.76 -8.76
CA ILE A 58 -2.03 -3.09 -8.72
C ILE A 58 -1.64 -3.91 -9.97
N ASP A 59 -1.71 -3.32 -11.16
CA ASP A 59 -1.31 -3.99 -12.41
C ASP A 59 0.16 -4.41 -12.38
N SER A 60 1.05 -3.53 -11.88
CA SER A 60 2.47 -3.84 -11.74
C SER A 60 2.71 -4.99 -10.77
N PHE A 61 2.00 -5.00 -9.64
CA PHE A 61 2.06 -6.10 -8.67
C PHE A 61 1.59 -7.44 -9.27
N ARG A 62 0.48 -7.42 -10.00
CA ARG A 62 -0.05 -8.62 -10.68
C ARG A 62 0.95 -9.16 -11.71
N ARG A 63 1.58 -8.30 -12.53
CA ARG A 63 2.61 -8.72 -13.51
C ARG A 63 3.78 -9.42 -12.83
N LYS A 64 4.30 -8.84 -11.74
CA LYS A 64 5.40 -9.44 -10.96
C LYS A 64 5.01 -10.78 -10.36
N LYS A 65 3.81 -10.89 -9.77
CA LYS A 65 3.31 -12.16 -9.21
C LYS A 65 3.21 -13.27 -10.26
N HIS A 66 2.91 -12.95 -11.52
CA HIS A 66 2.88 -13.93 -12.61
C HIS A 66 4.26 -14.31 -13.14
N GLN A 67 5.26 -13.43 -13.03
CA GLN A 67 6.63 -13.69 -13.47
C GLN A 67 7.42 -14.50 -12.42
N ASP A 68 7.24 -14.15 -11.15
CA ASP A 68 7.82 -14.85 -10.01
C ASP A 68 6.79 -15.88 -9.51
N PHE A 69 6.76 -17.07 -10.12
CA PHE A 69 6.01 -18.21 -9.59
C PHE A 69 6.72 -18.71 -8.33
N VAL A 70 6.68 -17.91 -7.27
CA VAL A 70 7.02 -18.35 -5.93
C VAL A 70 5.71 -18.81 -5.30
N PRO A 71 5.54 -20.09 -4.99
CA PRO A 71 4.43 -20.52 -4.15
C PRO A 71 4.52 -19.72 -2.86
N ASP A 72 3.43 -19.05 -2.53
CA ASP A 72 3.29 -18.29 -1.27
C ASP A 72 3.10 -19.31 -0.13
N ASP A 73 4.20 -20.04 0.19
CA ASP A 73 4.24 -21.18 1.13
C ASP A 73 4.18 -20.73 2.61
N ASP A 74 3.89 -19.48 2.87
CA ASP A 74 3.73 -18.96 4.24
C ASP A 74 2.26 -18.73 4.65
N TYR A 75 1.34 -19.53 4.07
CA TYR A 75 -0.04 -19.58 4.56
C TYR A 75 -0.19 -20.49 5.79
N GLN A 76 0.51 -20.21 6.86
CA GLN A 76 0.00 -20.64 8.15
C GLN A 76 -1.19 -19.73 8.48
N VAL A 77 -2.37 -20.28 8.24
CA VAL A 77 -3.64 -19.76 8.75
C VAL A 77 -3.54 -19.79 10.29
N LEU A 78 -3.03 -18.72 10.86
CA LEU A 78 -3.31 -18.45 12.25
C LEU A 78 -4.77 -18.03 12.28
N ASN A 79 -5.61 -18.90 12.85
CA ASN A 79 -6.95 -18.55 13.32
C ASN A 79 -6.78 -17.46 14.40
N LEU A 80 -6.59 -16.23 13.96
CA LEU A 80 -6.75 -15.09 14.82
C LEU A 80 -8.27 -14.84 14.88
N ALA A 81 -8.85 -15.16 16.04
CA ALA A 81 -10.16 -14.73 16.43
C ALA A 81 -10.31 -13.22 16.10
N ASP A 82 -11.56 -12.81 15.88
CA ASP A 82 -11.97 -11.42 15.76
C ASP A 82 -11.59 -10.66 17.07
N ASP A 83 -10.29 -10.43 17.28
CA ASP A 83 -9.87 -9.50 18.29
C ASP A 83 -10.12 -8.10 17.71
N LYS A 84 -11.19 -7.54 18.24
CA LYS A 84 -11.44 -6.11 18.27
C LYS A 84 -10.28 -5.48 19.06
N ASP A 85 -9.11 -5.38 18.44
CA ASP A 85 -8.05 -4.54 18.97
C ASP A 85 -8.50 -3.09 18.82
N GLU A 86 -9.20 -2.63 19.83
CA GLU A 86 -9.33 -1.22 20.16
C GLU A 86 -7.92 -0.64 20.16
N HIS A 87 -7.79 0.44 19.44
CA HIS A 87 -6.59 1.23 19.26
C HIS A 87 -6.00 1.66 20.61
N GLU A 88 -5.13 0.87 21.18
CA GLU A 88 -4.15 1.38 22.12
C GLU A 88 -3.00 1.98 21.31
N PHE A 89 -3.24 3.20 20.81
CA PHE A 89 -2.16 4.06 20.40
C PHE A 89 -1.32 4.32 21.64
N LEU A 90 -0.13 3.71 21.71
CA LEU A 90 0.88 4.17 22.62
C LEU A 90 1.12 5.64 22.27
N ASP A 91 0.83 6.52 23.20
CA ASP A 91 1.28 7.90 23.17
C ASP A 91 2.81 7.87 23.11
N PRO A 92 3.43 8.20 21.97
CA PRO A 92 4.86 8.44 21.96
C PRO A 92 5.00 9.86 22.47
N GLU A 93 5.70 10.04 23.58
CA GLU A 93 6.18 11.34 23.97
C GLU A 93 6.88 11.99 22.78
N GLU A 94 6.20 12.97 22.19
CA GLU A 94 6.62 14.09 21.33
C GLU A 94 7.67 13.92 20.22
N GLU A 95 8.05 12.76 19.73
CA GLU A 95 8.70 12.68 18.41
C GLU A 95 7.66 12.35 17.34
N THR A 96 7.21 13.40 16.64
CA THR A 96 6.20 13.33 15.60
C THR A 96 6.61 12.34 14.51
N ILE A 97 5.89 11.23 14.36
CA ILE A 97 6.05 10.29 13.24
C ILE A 97 5.86 11.06 11.94
N GLN A 98 6.94 11.24 11.18
CA GLN A 98 6.87 11.94 9.91
C GLN A 98 6.37 10.98 8.81
N PRO A 99 5.67 11.48 7.78
CA PRO A 99 5.19 10.65 6.67
C PRO A 99 6.29 9.80 6.00
N LYS A 100 7.53 10.30 5.98
CA LYS A 100 8.68 9.55 5.44
C LYS A 100 8.96 8.26 6.19
N HIS A 101 8.84 8.26 7.53
CA HIS A 101 9.08 7.08 8.36
C HIS A 101 8.04 5.99 8.09
N VAL A 102 6.79 6.41 7.85
CA VAL A 102 5.71 5.48 7.47
C VAL A 102 6.00 4.85 6.11
N ILE A 103 6.43 5.64 5.12
CA ILE A 103 6.79 5.12 3.78
C ILE A 103 7.97 4.14 3.88
N GLU A 104 9.03 4.51 4.61
CA GLU A 104 10.21 3.66 4.82
C GLU A 104 9.84 2.34 5.52
N ALA A 105 8.93 2.38 6.49
CA ALA A 105 8.43 1.18 7.16
C ALA A 105 7.59 0.31 6.22
N MET A 106 6.73 0.92 5.39
CA MET A 106 5.94 0.21 4.39
C MET A 106 6.82 -0.48 3.35
N GLN A 107 7.92 0.13 2.94
CA GLN A 107 8.88 -0.44 1.97
C GLN A 107 9.62 -1.67 2.50
N GLN A 108 9.65 -1.87 3.81
CA GLN A 108 10.22 -3.06 4.46
C GLN A 108 9.23 -4.24 4.57
N LEU A 109 7.94 -4.01 4.31
CA LEU A 109 6.96 -5.09 4.27
C LEU A 109 7.19 -6.02 3.08
N SER A 110 6.72 -7.27 3.18
CA SER A 110 6.61 -8.11 1.99
C SER A 110 5.65 -7.47 0.97
N PRO A 111 5.83 -7.72 -0.35
CA PRO A 111 4.99 -7.11 -1.38
C PRO A 111 3.49 -7.32 -1.16
N ALA A 112 3.08 -8.52 -0.71
CA ALA A 112 1.68 -8.84 -0.44
C ALA A 112 1.12 -8.05 0.75
N TYR A 113 1.89 -7.92 1.84
CA TYR A 113 1.49 -7.15 3.03
C TYR A 113 1.45 -5.66 2.72
N GLN A 114 2.44 -5.15 2.02
CA GLN A 114 2.52 -3.76 1.58
C GLN A 114 1.31 -3.39 0.70
N MET A 115 0.96 -4.25 -0.26
CA MET A 115 -0.16 -4.02 -1.16
C MET A 115 -1.49 -3.98 -0.41
N VAL A 116 -1.78 -5.00 0.42
CA VAL A 116 -3.04 -5.05 1.19
C VAL A 116 -3.13 -3.88 2.18
N PHE A 117 -2.03 -3.54 2.86
CA PHE A 117 -2.00 -2.40 3.79
C PHE A 117 -2.31 -1.08 3.07
N ASN A 118 -1.68 -0.82 1.92
CA ASN A 118 -1.94 0.39 1.14
C ASN A 118 -3.39 0.48 0.68
N LEU A 119 -3.91 -0.58 0.08
CA LEU A 119 -5.27 -0.57 -0.46
C LEU A 119 -6.30 -0.36 0.66
N TYR A 120 -6.14 -1.03 1.80
CA TYR A 120 -7.10 -0.92 2.90
C TYR A 120 -6.97 0.41 3.66
N VAL A 121 -5.74 0.77 4.09
CA VAL A 121 -5.53 1.90 5.01
C VAL A 121 -5.45 3.24 4.26
N MET A 122 -4.81 3.26 3.08
CA MET A 122 -4.53 4.51 2.38
C MET A 122 -5.54 4.81 1.26
N GLU A 123 -6.13 3.79 0.67
CA GLU A 123 -7.06 3.93 -0.46
C GLU A 123 -8.50 3.56 -0.10
N ASN A 124 -8.79 3.16 1.16
CA ASN A 124 -10.12 2.80 1.68
C ASN A 124 -10.83 1.67 0.91
N TYR A 125 -10.08 0.73 0.36
CA TYR A 125 -10.66 -0.48 -0.24
C TYR A 125 -11.19 -1.40 0.86
N SER A 126 -12.36 -2.00 0.63
CA SER A 126 -12.86 -3.10 1.45
C SER A 126 -12.06 -4.37 1.20
N HIS A 127 -12.10 -5.33 2.12
CA HIS A 127 -11.45 -6.64 1.92
C HIS A 127 -12.02 -7.40 0.72
N GLN A 128 -13.28 -7.18 0.36
CA GLN A 128 -13.86 -7.77 -0.83
C GLN A 128 -13.24 -7.18 -2.10
N GLU A 129 -13.15 -5.85 -2.21
CA GLU A 129 -12.49 -5.19 -3.34
C GLU A 129 -11.02 -5.59 -3.46
N ILE A 130 -10.30 -5.68 -2.33
CA ILE A 130 -8.90 -6.15 -2.32
C ILE A 130 -8.80 -7.59 -2.81
N ALA A 131 -9.70 -8.46 -2.37
CA ALA A 131 -9.74 -9.86 -2.79
C ALA A 131 -9.95 -9.97 -4.31
N ASP A 132 -10.91 -9.22 -4.85
CA ASP A 132 -11.21 -9.18 -6.28
C ASP A 132 -10.05 -8.61 -7.09
N GLU A 133 -9.43 -7.50 -6.62
CA GLU A 133 -8.32 -6.85 -7.29
C GLU A 133 -7.02 -7.66 -7.26
N LEU A 134 -6.72 -8.38 -6.20
CA LEU A 134 -5.46 -9.12 -6.06
C LEU A 134 -5.58 -10.61 -6.40
N GLY A 135 -6.79 -11.12 -6.66
CA GLY A 135 -7.04 -12.55 -6.90
C GLY A 135 -6.71 -13.41 -5.68
N ILE A 136 -7.12 -12.96 -4.49
CA ILE A 136 -6.93 -13.66 -3.22
C ILE A 136 -8.28 -13.84 -2.51
N SER A 137 -8.33 -14.65 -1.45
CA SER A 137 -9.54 -14.74 -0.63
C SER A 137 -9.70 -13.53 0.29
N VAL A 138 -10.93 -13.24 0.72
CA VAL A 138 -11.22 -12.22 1.75
C VAL A 138 -10.47 -12.55 3.05
N GLY A 139 -10.42 -13.83 3.43
CA GLY A 139 -9.66 -14.30 4.59
C GLY A 139 -8.15 -14.00 4.47
N THR A 140 -7.57 -14.22 3.28
CA THR A 140 -6.18 -13.86 2.98
C THR A 140 -5.96 -12.36 3.09
N SER A 141 -6.87 -11.54 2.57
CA SER A 141 -6.78 -10.09 2.70
C SER A 141 -6.77 -9.64 4.16
N LYS A 142 -7.66 -10.20 5.00
CA LYS A 142 -7.71 -9.90 6.44
C LYS A 142 -6.41 -10.32 7.15
N SER A 143 -5.93 -11.54 6.92
CA SER A 143 -4.70 -12.05 7.56
C SER A 143 -3.46 -11.26 7.13
N ASN A 144 -3.35 -10.88 5.85
CA ASN A 144 -2.26 -10.06 5.35
C ASN A 144 -2.28 -8.65 5.98
N LEU A 145 -3.46 -8.05 6.18
CA LEU A 145 -3.57 -6.76 6.85
C LEU A 145 -3.12 -6.85 8.32
N ALA A 146 -3.55 -7.90 9.04
CA ALA A 146 -3.14 -8.10 10.43
C ALA A 146 -1.61 -8.27 10.55
N LYS A 147 -1.00 -9.10 9.70
CA LYS A 147 0.46 -9.28 9.63
C LYS A 147 1.18 -7.98 9.22
N ALA A 148 0.63 -7.23 8.27
CA ALA A 148 1.18 -5.94 7.87
C ALA A 148 1.21 -4.94 9.04
N ARG A 149 0.11 -4.82 9.78
CA ARG A 149 0.01 -3.93 10.96
C ARG A 149 1.01 -4.33 12.05
N MET A 150 1.11 -5.62 12.35
CA MET A 150 2.07 -6.13 13.33
C MET A 150 3.52 -5.80 12.92
N ASN A 151 3.87 -6.03 11.65
CA ASN A 151 5.21 -5.74 11.15
C ASN A 151 5.49 -4.23 11.11
N MET A 152 4.53 -3.41 10.71
CA MET A 152 4.62 -1.94 10.76
C MET A 152 4.91 -1.46 12.17
N LYS A 153 4.15 -1.94 13.16
CA LYS A 153 4.38 -1.60 14.58
C LYS A 153 5.79 -1.95 15.01
N LYS A 154 6.26 -3.17 14.69
CA LYS A 154 7.61 -3.64 15.03
C LYS A 154 8.71 -2.79 14.37
N ILE A 155 8.57 -2.47 13.10
CA ILE A 155 9.55 -1.67 12.34
C ILE A 155 9.62 -0.25 12.91
N LEU A 156 8.47 0.39 13.11
CA LEU A 156 8.41 1.75 13.66
C LEU A 156 8.96 1.80 15.08
N SER A 157 8.57 0.87 15.97
CA SER A 157 9.10 0.82 17.32
C SER A 157 10.63 0.67 17.34
N LYS A 158 11.21 -0.14 16.44
CA LYS A 158 12.66 -0.28 16.32
C LYS A 158 13.32 1.02 15.83
N GLN A 159 12.75 1.66 14.80
CA GLN A 159 13.29 2.93 14.27
C GLN A 159 13.32 4.05 15.31
N PHE A 160 12.37 4.04 16.26
CA PHE A 160 12.34 5.03 17.36
C PHE A 160 13.20 4.63 18.55
N ALA A 161 13.33 3.33 18.87
CA ALA A 161 14.21 2.86 19.93
C ALA A 161 15.72 3.06 19.63
N ASP A 162 16.12 2.93 18.36
CA ASP A 162 17.52 3.12 17.93
C ASP A 162 17.95 4.62 17.90
N ARG A 163 17.03 5.55 18.23
CA ARG A 163 17.28 7.00 18.27
C ARG A 163 17.38 7.58 19.67
N LEU A 164 17.12 6.78 20.70
CA LEU A 164 17.33 7.09 22.12
C LEU A 164 18.68 6.60 22.60
#